data_0776e5213d8b9cd2dfdfd162cfac6c4b
#
_entry.id   0776e5213d8b9cd2dfdfd162cfac6c4b
#
_cell.length_a   1.000
_cell.length_b   1.000
_cell.length_c   1.000
_cell.angle_alpha   90.00
_cell.angle_beta   90.00
_cell.angle_gamma   90.00
#
_symmetry.space_group_name_H-M   'P 1'
#
loop_
_entity.id
_entity.type
_entity.pdbx_description
1 polymer ?
#
loop_
_entity_poly.entity_id
_entity_poly.type
_entity_poly.pdbx_seq_one_letter_code
_entity_poly.pdbx_strand_id
1 'polypeptide(L)'
;METMMTSFSLLMGSVASISLFVGGIGIMNMMLTNVTERIREIGLRKSLGARRRDITKQFLLEAIMLCVAGGAVGILFGFLAAFGLGQVIGAVQAGLTAPPGLPPGGGGGMTVTPVLAPGVVFGAVAVCVLIGVVFGYYPARRAAKLDPVESLRYQ
;
A
#
# COMPACT_ATOMS: atom_id res chain seq x y z
N MET A 1 -11.40 25.77 16.40
CA MET A 1 -10.46 25.33 15.34
C MET A 1 -10.07 23.87 15.49
N GLU A 2 -9.84 23.38 16.70
CA GLU A 2 -9.48 21.96 16.94
C GLU A 2 -10.51 20.94 16.43
N THR A 3 -11.80 21.23 16.63
CA THR A 3 -12.89 20.34 16.16
C THR A 3 -12.94 20.22 14.63
N MET A 4 -12.68 21.29 13.88
CA MET A 4 -12.59 21.24 12.42
C MET A 4 -11.40 20.43 11.93
N MET A 5 -10.22 20.59 12.54
CA MET A 5 -9.02 19.83 12.22
C MET A 5 -9.22 18.32 12.49
N THR A 6 -9.85 18.01 13.62
CA THR A 6 -10.14 16.60 13.97
C THR A 6 -11.14 15.98 13.01
N SER A 7 -12.21 16.70 12.65
CA SER A 7 -13.21 16.23 11.67
C SER A 7 -12.59 16.00 10.31
N PHE A 8 -11.70 16.90 9.86
CA PHE A 8 -10.98 16.77 8.59
C PHE A 8 -10.04 15.56 8.60
N SER A 9 -9.29 15.36 9.68
CA SER A 9 -8.41 14.20 9.84
C SER A 9 -9.18 12.88 9.84
N LEU A 10 -10.35 12.83 10.49
CA LEU A 10 -11.22 11.67 10.47
C LEU A 10 -11.76 11.36 9.08
N LEU A 11 -12.18 12.37 8.34
CA LEU A 11 -12.63 12.20 6.95
C LEU A 11 -11.49 11.67 6.06
N MET A 12 -10.31 12.27 6.13
CA MET A 12 -9.15 11.80 5.37
C MET A 12 -8.74 10.39 5.76
N GLY A 13 -8.76 10.07 7.05
CA GLY A 13 -8.47 8.73 7.57
C GLY A 13 -9.48 7.69 7.10
N SER A 14 -10.76 8.02 7.04
CA SER A 14 -11.79 7.11 6.53
C SER A 14 -11.65 6.83 5.04
N VAL A 15 -11.39 7.86 4.22
CA VAL A 15 -11.13 7.68 2.78
C VAL A 15 -9.88 6.84 2.54
N ALA A 16 -8.81 7.10 3.28
CA ALA A 16 -7.57 6.32 3.20
C ALA A 16 -7.81 4.84 3.56
N SER A 17 -8.60 4.59 4.62
CA SER A 17 -8.93 3.22 5.06
C SER A 17 -9.74 2.47 4.01
N ILE A 18 -10.73 3.11 3.39
CA ILE A 18 -11.52 2.51 2.30
C ILE A 18 -10.62 2.20 1.09
N SER A 19 -9.78 3.15 0.68
CA SER A 19 -8.84 2.96 -0.43
C SER A 19 -7.88 1.79 -0.18
N LEU A 20 -7.40 1.67 1.05
CA LEU A 20 -6.53 0.60 1.49
C LEU A 20 -7.23 -0.77 1.44
N PHE A 21 -8.49 -0.83 1.86
CA PHE A 21 -9.30 -2.04 1.82
C PHE A 21 -9.56 -2.50 0.37
N VAL A 22 -9.91 -1.57 -0.52
CA VAL A 22 -10.10 -1.84 -1.95
C VAL A 22 -8.79 -2.32 -2.60
N GLY A 23 -7.65 -1.69 -2.26
CA GLY A 23 -6.32 -2.13 -2.69
C GLY A 23 -5.99 -3.55 -2.22
N GLY A 24 -6.33 -3.90 -0.98
CA GLY A 24 -6.19 -5.25 -0.44
C GLY A 24 -7.00 -6.31 -1.20
N ILE A 25 -8.24 -5.99 -1.57
CA ILE A 25 -9.07 -6.85 -2.43
C ILE A 25 -8.41 -7.02 -3.81
N GLY A 26 -7.81 -5.96 -4.37
CA GLY A 26 -7.05 -6.03 -5.62
C GLY A 26 -5.88 -7.02 -5.54
N ILE A 27 -5.11 -6.98 -4.45
CA ILE A 27 -4.02 -7.95 -4.20
C ILE A 27 -4.58 -9.38 -4.09
N MET A 28 -5.66 -9.57 -3.36
CA MET A 28 -6.32 -10.87 -3.23
C MET A 28 -6.73 -11.45 -4.60
N ASN A 29 -7.34 -10.63 -5.45
CA ASN A 29 -7.77 -11.04 -6.78
C ASN A 29 -6.58 -11.40 -7.68
N MET A 30 -5.53 -10.57 -7.68
CA MET A 30 -4.29 -10.85 -8.42
C MET A 30 -3.65 -12.17 -7.95
N MET A 31 -3.57 -12.40 -6.65
CA MET A 31 -3.03 -13.64 -6.10
C MET A 31 -3.86 -14.87 -6.46
N LEU A 32 -5.19 -14.75 -6.49
CA LEU A 32 -6.08 -15.84 -6.95
C LEU A 32 -5.82 -16.18 -8.41
N THR A 33 -5.63 -15.19 -9.27
CA THR A 33 -5.26 -15.40 -10.69
C THR A 33 -3.89 -16.08 -10.79
N ASN A 34 -2.88 -15.60 -10.08
CA ASN A 34 -1.54 -16.23 -10.06
C ASN A 34 -1.61 -17.70 -9.60
N VAL A 35 -2.45 -18.03 -8.63
CA VAL A 35 -2.65 -19.41 -8.17
C VAL A 35 -3.26 -20.27 -9.29
N THR A 36 -4.27 -19.75 -10.01
CA THR A 36 -4.92 -20.48 -11.09
C THR A 36 -3.99 -20.72 -12.29
N GLU A 37 -3.14 -19.75 -12.62
CA GLU A 37 -2.15 -19.90 -13.69
C GLU A 37 -1.05 -20.91 -13.36
N ARG A 38 -0.74 -21.09 -12.07
CA ARG A 38 0.33 -22.00 -11.59
C ARG A 38 -0.18 -23.30 -10.98
N ILE A 39 -1.43 -23.68 -11.23
CA ILE A 39 -2.05 -24.91 -10.67
C ILE A 39 -1.18 -26.13 -10.91
N ARG A 40 -0.70 -26.33 -12.14
CA ARG A 40 0.13 -27.47 -12.53
C ARG A 40 1.47 -27.51 -11.79
N GLU A 41 2.11 -26.36 -11.63
CA GLU A 41 3.37 -26.25 -10.88
C GLU A 41 3.18 -26.59 -9.41
N ILE A 42 2.09 -26.09 -8.81
CA ILE A 42 1.71 -26.39 -7.42
C ILE A 42 1.43 -27.88 -7.25
N GLY A 43 0.70 -28.48 -8.20
CA GLY A 43 0.41 -29.91 -8.22
C GLY A 43 1.68 -30.76 -8.29
N LEU A 44 2.62 -30.38 -9.15
CA LEU A 44 3.92 -31.05 -9.28
C LEU A 44 4.72 -30.99 -7.99
N ARG A 45 4.84 -29.82 -7.37
CA ARG A 45 5.56 -29.68 -6.09
C ARG A 45 4.94 -30.53 -4.98
N LYS A 46 3.60 -30.65 -4.95
CA LYS A 46 2.90 -31.48 -3.98
C LYS A 46 3.11 -32.97 -4.23
N SER A 47 3.13 -33.42 -5.48
CA SER A 47 3.42 -34.83 -5.82
C SER A 47 4.84 -35.23 -5.45
N LEU A 48 5.78 -34.27 -5.45
CA LEU A 48 7.16 -34.44 -4.99
C LEU A 48 7.30 -34.35 -3.44
N GLY A 49 6.20 -34.19 -2.70
CA GLY A 49 6.18 -34.23 -1.24
C GLY A 49 6.23 -32.87 -0.54
N ALA A 50 6.03 -31.75 -1.24
CA ALA A 50 5.95 -30.43 -0.61
C ALA A 50 4.77 -30.35 0.36
N ARG A 51 5.04 -29.84 1.57
CA ARG A 51 4.01 -29.67 2.61
C ARG A 51 3.09 -28.49 2.27
N ARG A 52 1.82 -28.60 2.63
CA ARG A 52 0.85 -27.50 2.48
C ARG A 52 1.33 -26.18 3.10
N ARG A 53 2.06 -26.25 4.20
CA ARG A 53 2.63 -25.08 4.89
C ARG A 53 3.68 -24.35 4.05
N ASP A 54 4.46 -25.09 3.27
CA ASP A 54 5.55 -24.49 2.49
C ASP A 54 4.96 -23.70 1.31
N ILE A 55 3.93 -24.24 0.66
CA ILE A 55 3.18 -23.57 -0.39
C ILE A 55 2.49 -22.30 0.17
N THR A 56 1.79 -22.43 1.33
CA THR A 56 1.14 -21.27 1.95
C THR A 56 2.14 -20.17 2.30
N LYS A 57 3.29 -20.52 2.87
CA LYS A 57 4.34 -19.54 3.22
C LYS A 57 4.89 -18.83 1.99
N GLN A 58 5.10 -19.55 0.90
CA GLN A 58 5.63 -18.97 -0.34
C GLN A 58 4.68 -17.89 -0.89
N PHE A 59 3.39 -18.21 -1.07
CA PHE A 59 2.40 -17.26 -1.56
C PHE A 59 2.15 -16.11 -0.58
N LEU A 60 2.19 -16.37 0.73
CA LEU A 60 2.06 -15.33 1.75
C LEU A 60 3.23 -14.35 1.72
N LEU A 61 4.46 -14.86 1.59
CA LEU A 61 5.65 -14.02 1.44
C LEU A 61 5.57 -13.17 0.17
N GLU A 62 5.12 -13.73 -0.93
CA GLU A 62 4.93 -12.99 -2.19
C GLU A 62 3.94 -11.83 -2.02
N ALA A 63 2.79 -12.07 -1.33
CA ALA A 63 1.82 -11.03 -1.02
C ALA A 63 2.40 -9.93 -0.13
N ILE A 64 3.14 -10.29 0.93
CA ILE A 64 3.79 -9.34 1.83
C ILE A 64 4.83 -8.49 1.09
N MET A 65 5.65 -9.12 0.25
CA MET A 65 6.67 -8.39 -0.54
C MET A 65 6.03 -7.40 -1.51
N LEU A 66 4.93 -7.78 -2.18
CA LEU A 66 4.16 -6.87 -3.03
C LEU A 66 3.60 -5.68 -2.25
N CYS A 67 3.03 -5.92 -1.06
CA CYS A 67 2.52 -4.86 -0.20
C CYS A 67 3.62 -3.92 0.30
N VAL A 68 4.76 -4.46 0.71
CA VAL A 68 5.90 -3.66 1.19
C VAL A 68 6.51 -2.85 0.04
N ALA A 69 6.69 -3.44 -1.14
CA ALA A 69 7.17 -2.74 -2.32
C ALA A 69 6.22 -1.61 -2.74
N GLY A 70 4.90 -1.89 -2.81
CA GLY A 70 3.87 -0.90 -3.09
C GLY A 70 3.84 0.20 -2.03
N GLY A 71 3.97 -0.15 -0.76
CA GLY A 71 4.07 0.78 0.36
C GLY A 71 5.28 1.71 0.27
N ALA A 72 6.46 1.17 -0.08
CA ALA A 72 7.67 1.97 -0.28
C ALA A 72 7.51 2.98 -1.42
N VAL A 73 6.95 2.53 -2.56
CA VAL A 73 6.62 3.40 -3.70
C VAL A 73 5.58 4.44 -3.30
N GLY A 74 4.54 4.05 -2.54
CA GLY A 74 3.50 4.95 -2.05
C GLY A 74 4.05 6.05 -1.12
N ILE A 75 4.97 5.70 -0.20
CA ILE A 75 5.64 6.68 0.66
C ILE A 75 6.47 7.65 -0.17
N LEU A 76 7.21 7.16 -1.16
CA LEU A 76 8.03 8.01 -2.04
C LEU A 76 7.16 9.00 -2.83
N PHE A 77 6.12 8.52 -3.50
CA PHE A 77 5.20 9.37 -4.25
C PHE A 77 4.41 10.33 -3.34
N GLY A 78 3.97 9.87 -2.17
CA GLY A 78 3.28 10.71 -1.20
C GLY A 78 4.15 11.86 -0.69
N PHE A 79 5.43 11.58 -0.44
CA PHE A 79 6.39 12.60 -0.03
C PHE A 79 6.65 13.62 -1.16
N LEU A 80 6.89 13.15 -2.38
CA LEU A 80 7.09 14.01 -3.54
C LEU A 80 5.88 14.90 -3.83
N ALA A 81 4.68 14.33 -3.73
CA ALA A 81 3.43 15.08 -3.92
C ALA A 81 3.24 16.14 -2.83
N ALA A 82 3.48 15.79 -1.57
CA ALA A 82 3.38 16.73 -0.45
C ALA A 82 4.40 17.87 -0.57
N PHE A 83 5.62 17.56 -1.00
CA PHE A 83 6.66 18.56 -1.23
C PHE A 83 6.27 19.50 -2.38
N GLY A 84 5.83 18.95 -3.52
CA GLY A 84 5.40 19.74 -4.66
C GLY A 84 4.20 20.64 -4.33
N LEU A 85 3.21 20.10 -3.63
CA LEU A 85 2.03 20.86 -3.21
C LEU A 85 2.39 21.98 -2.22
N GLY A 86 3.32 21.73 -1.29
CA GLY A 86 3.83 22.73 -0.35
C GLY A 86 4.48 23.91 -1.07
N GLN A 87 5.25 23.65 -2.12
CA GLN A 87 5.87 24.70 -2.94
C GLN A 87 4.82 25.54 -3.69
N VAL A 88 3.82 24.88 -4.27
CA VAL A 88 2.74 25.57 -4.99
C VAL A 88 1.92 26.45 -4.04
N ILE A 89 1.53 25.93 -2.88
CA ILE A 89 0.76 26.68 -1.88
C ILE A 89 1.59 27.88 -1.38
N GLY A 90 2.88 27.70 -1.10
CA GLY A 90 3.77 28.78 -0.68
C GLY A 90 3.91 29.88 -1.75
N ALA A 91 4.03 29.51 -3.01
CA ALA A 91 4.10 30.46 -4.14
C ALA A 91 2.79 31.25 -4.32
N VAL A 92 1.64 30.57 -4.23
CA VAL A 92 0.32 31.22 -4.33
C VAL A 92 0.08 32.18 -3.18
N GLN A 93 0.41 31.80 -1.94
CA GLN A 93 0.30 32.69 -0.77
C GLN A 93 1.23 33.90 -0.87
N ALA A 94 2.47 33.70 -1.29
CA ALA A 94 3.41 34.78 -1.52
C ALA A 94 2.89 35.77 -2.57
N GLY A 95 2.26 35.29 -3.65
CA GLY A 95 1.67 36.12 -4.68
C GLY A 95 0.42 36.91 -4.23
N LEU A 96 -0.35 36.36 -3.27
CA LEU A 96 -1.58 36.98 -2.76
C LEU A 96 -1.32 37.98 -1.60
N THR A 97 -0.25 37.77 -0.83
CA THR A 97 0.04 38.57 0.40
C THR A 97 1.21 39.53 0.23
N ALA A 98 1.96 39.48 -0.88
CA ALA A 98 3.07 40.38 -1.13
C ALA A 98 2.56 41.79 -1.47
N PRO A 99 2.94 42.84 -0.71
CA PRO A 99 2.73 44.22 -1.15
C PRO A 99 3.51 44.47 -2.45
N PRO A 100 3.00 45.32 -3.36
CA PRO A 100 3.72 45.60 -4.60
C PRO A 100 5.07 46.26 -4.30
N GLY A 101 6.17 45.56 -4.59
CA GLY A 101 7.53 46.06 -4.42
C GLY A 101 8.46 45.22 -3.53
N LEU A 102 8.01 44.18 -2.86
CA LEU A 102 8.92 43.26 -2.17
C LEU A 102 9.30 42.04 -3.05
N PRO A 103 10.57 41.56 -2.93
CA PRO A 103 10.98 40.36 -3.62
C PRO A 103 10.18 39.15 -3.12
N PRO A 104 9.86 38.16 -4.00
CA PRO A 104 9.17 36.93 -3.59
C PRO A 104 10.02 36.18 -2.57
N GLY A 105 9.55 36.10 -1.32
CA GLY A 105 10.26 35.44 -0.20
C GLY A 105 10.22 36.17 1.13
N GLY A 106 9.75 37.45 1.18
CA GLY A 106 9.74 38.26 2.41
C GLY A 106 8.43 38.23 3.23
N GLY A 107 7.37 37.63 2.72
CA GLY A 107 6.10 37.48 3.45
C GLY A 107 6.05 36.14 4.17
N GLY A 108 5.74 36.14 5.48
CA GLY A 108 5.62 34.94 6.32
C GLY A 108 4.50 33.99 5.90
N GLY A 109 4.59 33.48 4.66
CA GLY A 109 3.69 32.43 4.16
C GLY A 109 3.90 31.14 4.94
N MET A 110 2.82 30.44 5.26
CA MET A 110 2.87 29.10 5.85
C MET A 110 3.60 28.15 4.88
N THR A 111 4.88 27.92 5.13
CA THR A 111 5.61 26.87 4.40
C THR A 111 5.19 25.51 4.96
N VAL A 112 4.42 24.78 4.19
CA VAL A 112 4.07 23.39 4.52
C VAL A 112 5.28 22.53 4.18
N THR A 113 6.16 22.30 5.16
CA THR A 113 7.28 21.36 4.99
C THR A 113 6.81 19.97 5.40
N PRO A 114 6.79 18.99 4.47
CA PRO A 114 6.45 17.63 4.83
C PRO A 114 7.55 17.04 5.72
N VAL A 115 7.20 16.67 6.95
CA VAL A 115 8.10 16.03 7.89
C VAL A 115 7.82 14.53 7.89
N LEU A 116 8.79 13.74 7.46
CA LEU A 116 8.75 12.28 7.60
C LEU A 116 9.10 11.91 9.04
N ALA A 117 8.11 11.84 9.91
CA ALA A 117 8.32 11.30 11.24
C ALA A 117 8.58 9.78 11.15
N PRO A 118 9.67 9.24 11.73
CA PRO A 118 9.99 7.82 11.67
C PRO A 118 8.84 6.92 12.13
N GLY A 119 8.09 7.33 13.15
CA GLY A 119 6.93 6.61 13.66
C GLY A 119 5.82 6.41 12.61
N VAL A 120 5.60 7.40 11.74
CA VAL A 120 4.61 7.29 10.65
C VAL A 120 5.07 6.28 9.60
N VAL A 121 6.36 6.27 9.27
CA VAL A 121 6.93 5.31 8.32
C VAL A 121 6.82 3.88 8.84
N PHE A 122 7.19 3.65 10.12
CA PHE A 122 7.03 2.34 10.76
C PHE A 122 5.56 1.90 10.83
N GLY A 123 4.65 2.82 11.16
CA GLY A 123 3.21 2.57 11.13
C GLY A 123 2.71 2.17 9.75
N ALA A 124 3.12 2.88 8.72
CA ALA A 124 2.76 2.57 7.33
C ALA A 124 3.25 1.19 6.89
N VAL A 125 4.51 0.84 7.19
CA VAL A 125 5.07 -0.49 6.90
C VAL A 125 4.31 -1.58 7.65
N ALA A 126 4.00 -1.38 8.93
CA ALA A 126 3.23 -2.33 9.73
C ALA A 126 1.84 -2.58 9.12
N VAL A 127 1.15 -1.54 8.69
CA VAL A 127 -0.15 -1.64 8.01
C VAL A 127 -0.02 -2.36 6.67
N CYS A 128 1.03 -2.10 5.86
CA CYS A 128 1.29 -2.81 4.61
C CYS A 128 1.48 -4.31 4.85
N VAL A 129 2.27 -4.70 5.86
CA VAL A 129 2.48 -6.10 6.23
C VAL A 129 1.17 -6.75 6.69
N LEU A 130 0.39 -6.06 7.51
CA LEU A 130 -0.89 -6.55 8.00
C LEU A 130 -1.85 -6.84 6.83
N ILE A 131 -1.95 -5.93 5.87
CA ILE A 131 -2.78 -6.11 4.68
C ILE A 131 -2.27 -7.26 3.82
N GLY A 132 -0.97 -7.36 3.59
CA GLY A 132 -0.36 -8.47 2.87
C GLY A 132 -0.69 -9.82 3.52
N VAL A 133 -0.69 -9.89 4.85
CA VAL A 133 -1.08 -11.09 5.60
C VAL A 133 -2.58 -11.36 5.47
N VAL A 134 -3.44 -10.39 5.73
CA VAL A 134 -4.90 -10.56 5.74
C VAL A 134 -5.41 -10.97 4.36
N PHE A 135 -5.06 -10.22 3.32
CA PHE A 135 -5.55 -10.47 1.96
C PHE A 135 -4.75 -11.54 1.21
N GLY A 136 -3.49 -11.79 1.58
CA GLY A 136 -2.67 -12.87 1.02
C GLY A 136 -2.94 -14.24 1.62
N TYR A 137 -3.44 -14.31 2.86
CA TYR A 137 -3.66 -15.59 3.54
C TYR A 137 -4.74 -16.45 2.85
N TYR A 138 -5.84 -15.84 2.42
CA TYR A 138 -6.93 -16.59 1.76
C TYR A 138 -6.48 -17.27 0.46
N PRO A 139 -5.89 -16.58 -0.53
CA PRO A 139 -5.41 -17.21 -1.76
C PRO A 139 -4.27 -18.21 -1.49
N ALA A 140 -3.36 -17.90 -0.57
CA ALA A 140 -2.28 -18.82 -0.18
C ALA A 140 -2.82 -20.15 0.38
N ARG A 141 -3.84 -20.08 1.22
CA ARG A 141 -4.50 -21.28 1.76
C ARG A 141 -5.26 -22.06 0.68
N ARG A 142 -5.88 -21.37 -0.28
CA ARG A 142 -6.57 -22.01 -1.40
C ARG A 142 -5.58 -22.77 -2.29
N ALA A 143 -4.44 -22.15 -2.62
CA ALA A 143 -3.36 -22.82 -3.36
C ALA A 143 -2.86 -24.09 -2.65
N ALA A 144 -2.70 -24.02 -1.34
CA ALA A 144 -2.24 -25.14 -0.54
C ALA A 144 -3.26 -26.29 -0.43
N LYS A 145 -4.54 -26.07 -0.73
CA LYS A 145 -5.59 -27.10 -0.69
C LYS A 145 -5.81 -27.84 -2.03
N LEU A 146 -5.22 -27.38 -3.14
CA LEU A 146 -5.35 -28.01 -4.44
C LEU A 146 -4.96 -29.49 -4.37
N ASP A 147 -5.74 -30.35 -5.03
CA ASP A 147 -5.43 -31.78 -5.14
C ASP A 147 -4.35 -32.00 -6.23
N PRO A 148 -3.25 -32.71 -5.94
CA PRO A 148 -2.20 -32.98 -6.93
C PRO A 148 -2.71 -33.70 -8.17
N VAL A 149 -3.62 -34.66 -8.00
CA VAL A 149 -4.16 -35.48 -9.09
C VAL A 149 -5.01 -34.61 -10.02
N GLU A 150 -5.89 -33.80 -9.46
CA GLU A 150 -6.75 -32.89 -10.21
C GLU A 150 -5.95 -31.78 -10.88
N SER A 151 -4.93 -31.24 -10.19
CA SER A 151 -4.04 -30.18 -10.69
C SER A 151 -3.23 -30.60 -11.91
N LEU A 152 -2.88 -31.89 -12.04
CA LEU A 152 -2.15 -32.44 -13.20
C LEU A 152 -3.07 -32.79 -14.36
N ARG A 153 -4.38 -32.95 -14.13
CA ARG A 153 -5.39 -33.25 -15.13
C ARG A 153 -5.99 -32.00 -15.79
N TYR A 154 -5.74 -30.84 -15.23
CA TYR A 154 -6.21 -29.57 -15.80
C TYR A 154 -5.44 -29.27 -17.10
N GLN A 155 -6.13 -29.45 -18.25
CA GLN A 155 -5.72 -29.00 -19.58
C GLN A 155 -6.46 -27.73 -19.93
#